data_9dff1f1f82151d86e4b0922578cc4453
#
_entry.id   9dff1f1f82151d86e4b0922578cc4453
#
_cell.length_a   1.000
_cell.length_b   1.000
_cell.length_c   1.000
_cell.angle_alpha   90.00
_cell.angle_beta   90.00
_cell.angle_gamma   90.00
#
_symmetry.space_group_name_H-M   'P 1'
#
loop_
_entity.id
_entity.type
_entity.pdbx_description
1 polymer ?
#
loop_
_entity_poly.entity_id
_entity_poly.type
_entity_poly.pdbx_seq_one_letter_code
_entity_poly.pdbx_strand_id
1 'polypeptide(L)'
;MLSTGILCHASNDCGTESPGAAESFAGYNVRYLGEKVRQRLRAYGCESRIVSVRVLRELESAIESRHQDGDLDERFYRERLSIFRFRPPDDLPEAKSLIVIAVPQPLVRATFVWNGRARRYIVPPTYGASVNTNAEDLLTRTLEPDGYRVAPSALPLKLLAVRTGLAAYGKNNICYVQGMGSFHRLMAFYSDLPSDEYSCGDPTMLERCRKCSACIKACRTHAIDPDRFLLHAERCLTFLNEDTASFPDWVDPSWHHCLIGCMHCQTICPENKGPVHWVEAGPTFSEEETGMLLDDLPLWQLPDDLAGKLKTLGLHESLDVLPRNLRALIDLRGSSPSARV
;
A
#
# COMPACT_ATOMS: atom_id res chain seq x y z
N MET A 1 81.64 2.98 5.03
CA MET A 1 82.33 2.35 6.21
C MET A 1 81.38 1.32 6.76
N LEU A 2 81.72 0.08 6.52
CA LEU A 2 81.72 -1.08 7.43
C LEU A 2 80.36 -1.49 7.99
N SER A 3 79.76 -2.56 7.44
CA SER A 3 80.02 -3.99 7.74
C SER A 3 79.41 -4.44 9.06
N THR A 4 78.58 -5.39 9.10
CA THR A 4 78.50 -6.85 9.11
C THR A 4 77.12 -7.25 9.55
N GLY A 5 76.31 -8.07 8.98
CA GLY A 5 76.48 -9.50 8.72
C GLY A 5 76.21 -10.36 9.94
N ILE A 6 75.03 -11.07 9.99
CA ILE A 6 74.95 -12.48 10.43
C ILE A 6 73.55 -13.05 10.07
N LEU A 7 73.62 -14.16 9.37
CA LEU A 7 72.54 -15.11 9.07
C LEU A 7 72.02 -15.82 10.33
N CYS A 8 70.78 -16.11 10.42
CA CYS A 8 70.25 -17.36 10.98
C CYS A 8 68.93 -17.78 10.36
N HIS A 9 68.88 -19.07 10.13
CA HIS A 9 67.91 -19.87 9.38
C HIS A 9 66.50 -19.92 9.93
N ALA A 10 65.58 -20.00 8.96
CA ALA A 10 64.47 -20.96 8.76
C ALA A 10 63.53 -21.31 9.93
N SER A 11 62.25 -21.00 9.74
CA SER A 11 61.25 -22.06 9.62
C SER A 11 59.97 -21.47 9.11
N ASN A 12 59.40 -22.15 8.13
CA ASN A 12 58.10 -21.97 7.51
C ASN A 12 56.99 -21.93 8.54
N ASP A 13 56.06 -20.97 8.39
CA ASP A 13 54.64 -21.19 8.18
C ASP A 13 53.96 -19.82 8.11
N CYS A 14 53.88 -19.28 6.91
CA CYS A 14 52.94 -18.20 6.62
C CYS A 14 51.73 -18.84 5.95
N GLY A 15 50.83 -19.31 6.80
CA GLY A 15 49.48 -19.66 6.37
C GLY A 15 48.77 -18.40 5.91
N THR A 16 48.78 -18.18 4.62
CA THR A 16 47.86 -17.23 3.97
C THR A 16 46.44 -17.78 4.07
N GLU A 17 45.76 -17.44 5.15
CA GLU A 17 44.29 -17.53 5.16
C GLU A 17 43.77 -16.46 4.20
N SER A 18 43.34 -16.93 3.02
CA SER A 18 42.54 -16.19 2.09
C SER A 18 41.18 -15.95 2.75
N PRO A 19 40.67 -14.69 2.87
CA PRO A 19 39.32 -14.44 3.23
C PRO A 19 38.44 -14.61 1.98
N GLY A 20 38.08 -15.83 1.70
CA GLY A 20 37.19 -16.23 0.62
C GLY A 20 36.42 -17.46 1.07
N ALA A 21 35.53 -17.29 2.07
CA ALA A 21 34.53 -18.30 2.33
C ALA A 21 33.66 -18.39 1.06
N ALA A 22 33.85 -19.48 0.29
CA ALA A 22 33.01 -19.81 -0.82
C ALA A 22 31.55 -19.82 -0.33
N GLU A 23 30.72 -18.89 -0.83
CA GLU A 23 29.30 -18.97 -0.60
C GLU A 23 28.85 -20.38 -0.96
N SER A 24 28.07 -21.03 -0.08
CA SER A 24 27.56 -22.35 -0.38
C SER A 24 26.73 -22.25 -1.65
N PHE A 25 26.75 -23.27 -2.50
CA PHE A 25 25.97 -23.33 -3.73
C PHE A 25 24.49 -23.00 -3.48
N ALA A 26 23.95 -23.39 -2.32
CA ALA A 26 22.61 -23.06 -1.87
C ALA A 26 22.43 -21.55 -1.63
N GLY A 27 23.38 -20.86 -1.01
CA GLY A 27 23.34 -19.42 -0.79
C GLY A 27 23.40 -18.61 -2.08
N TYR A 28 24.19 -19.05 -3.05
CA TYR A 28 24.24 -18.46 -4.38
C TYR A 28 22.89 -18.56 -5.11
N ASN A 29 22.26 -19.74 -5.08
CA ASN A 29 20.96 -19.98 -5.72
C ASN A 29 19.87 -19.10 -5.12
N VAL A 30 19.81 -18.94 -3.80
CA VAL A 30 18.84 -18.09 -3.10
C VAL A 30 18.98 -16.61 -3.51
N ARG A 31 20.19 -16.08 -3.56
CA ARG A 31 20.44 -14.69 -4.01
C ARG A 31 20.04 -14.48 -5.47
N TYR A 32 20.38 -15.46 -6.33
CA TYR A 32 20.01 -15.44 -7.73
C TYR A 32 18.49 -15.40 -7.91
N LEU A 33 17.74 -16.23 -7.18
CA LEU A 33 16.27 -16.27 -7.23
C LEU A 33 15.65 -14.97 -6.71
N GLY A 34 16.16 -14.42 -5.62
CA GLY A 34 15.72 -13.12 -5.12
C GLY A 34 15.91 -12.02 -6.16
N GLU A 35 17.04 -12.00 -6.88
CA GLU A 35 17.26 -11.01 -7.95
C GLU A 35 16.40 -11.28 -9.18
N LYS A 36 16.16 -12.54 -9.55
CA LYS A 36 15.24 -12.95 -10.62
C LYS A 36 13.82 -12.45 -10.34
N VAL A 37 13.34 -12.56 -9.10
CA VAL A 37 12.03 -12.01 -8.67
C VAL A 37 12.02 -10.48 -8.82
N ARG A 38 13.01 -9.78 -8.25
CA ARG A 38 13.12 -8.31 -8.35
C ARG A 38 13.14 -7.84 -9.82
N GLN A 39 13.91 -8.52 -10.66
CA GLN A 39 14.05 -8.17 -12.08
C GLN A 39 12.73 -8.37 -12.85
N ARG A 40 12.01 -9.46 -12.59
CA ARG A 40 10.70 -9.68 -13.20
C ARG A 40 9.67 -8.64 -12.76
N LEU A 41 9.63 -8.30 -11.48
CA LEU A 41 8.74 -7.27 -10.96
C LEU A 41 9.07 -5.88 -11.56
N ARG A 42 10.36 -5.52 -11.68
CA ARG A 42 10.79 -4.28 -12.34
C ARG A 42 10.38 -4.19 -13.80
N ALA A 43 10.33 -5.32 -14.52
CA ALA A 43 9.87 -5.34 -15.92
C ALA A 43 8.39 -4.89 -16.06
N TYR A 44 7.60 -4.96 -14.98
CA TYR A 44 6.24 -4.43 -14.90
C TYR A 44 6.16 -3.06 -14.18
N GLY A 45 7.31 -2.40 -14.00
CA GLY A 45 7.38 -1.10 -13.31
C GLY A 45 7.20 -1.18 -11.80
N CYS A 46 7.20 -2.39 -11.21
CA CYS A 46 7.05 -2.58 -9.77
C CYS A 46 8.38 -2.37 -9.03
N GLU A 47 8.31 -1.84 -7.81
CA GLU A 47 9.41 -1.85 -6.86
C GLU A 47 9.16 -2.90 -5.77
N SER A 48 10.23 -3.54 -5.28
CA SER A 48 10.08 -4.61 -4.29
C SER A 48 11.24 -4.72 -3.30
N ARG A 49 10.97 -5.37 -2.16
CA ARG A 49 11.96 -5.83 -1.18
C ARG A 49 11.65 -7.27 -0.80
N ILE A 50 12.69 -8.04 -0.53
CA ILE A 50 12.56 -9.40 -0.01
C ILE A 50 13.29 -9.41 1.34
N VAL A 51 12.54 -9.60 2.42
CA VAL A 51 13.08 -9.50 3.79
C VAL A 51 12.73 -10.73 4.61
N SER A 52 13.53 -11.01 5.62
CA SER A 52 13.26 -12.11 6.56
C SER A 52 11.95 -11.91 7.32
N VAL A 53 11.23 -12.99 7.59
CA VAL A 53 10.02 -12.99 8.46
C VAL A 53 10.30 -12.47 9.89
N ARG A 54 11.54 -12.30 10.28
CA ARG A 54 11.91 -11.69 11.58
C ARG A 54 11.30 -10.30 11.76
N VAL A 55 11.04 -9.57 10.67
CA VAL A 55 10.40 -8.26 10.69
C VAL A 55 8.99 -8.27 11.32
N LEU A 56 8.33 -9.42 11.34
CA LEU A 56 6.97 -9.55 11.89
C LEU A 56 6.87 -9.10 13.35
N ARG A 57 7.84 -9.50 14.19
CA ARG A 57 7.87 -9.13 15.61
C ARG A 57 7.95 -7.62 15.82
N GLU A 58 8.70 -6.94 14.95
CA GLU A 58 8.87 -5.50 15.05
C GLU A 58 7.64 -4.73 14.54
N LEU A 59 6.94 -5.28 13.54
CA LEU A 59 5.67 -4.70 13.10
C LEU A 59 4.62 -4.81 14.21
N GLU A 60 4.51 -5.97 14.84
CA GLU A 60 3.60 -6.21 15.96
C GLU A 60 3.90 -5.27 17.13
N SER A 61 5.17 -5.27 17.58
CA SER A 61 5.62 -4.41 18.68
C SER A 61 5.40 -2.92 18.40
N ALA A 62 5.58 -2.48 17.16
CA ALA A 62 5.40 -1.08 16.79
C ALA A 62 3.93 -0.63 16.86
N ILE A 63 2.98 -1.49 16.49
CA ILE A 63 1.55 -1.20 16.61
C ILE A 63 1.12 -1.24 18.08
N GLU A 64 1.56 -2.27 18.81
CA GLU A 64 1.21 -2.45 20.20
C GLU A 64 1.72 -1.30 21.07
N SER A 65 2.97 -0.86 20.88
CA SER A 65 3.52 0.31 21.58
C SER A 65 2.66 1.56 21.31
N ARG A 66 2.27 1.83 20.07
CA ARG A 66 1.43 2.98 19.73
C ARG A 66 0.03 2.91 20.35
N HIS A 67 -0.51 1.70 20.49
CA HIS A 67 -1.78 1.49 21.17
C HIS A 67 -1.65 1.77 22.67
N GLN A 68 -0.61 1.23 23.33
CA GLN A 68 -0.33 1.44 24.76
C GLN A 68 -0.03 2.92 25.08
N ASP A 69 0.62 3.63 24.17
CA ASP A 69 0.92 5.07 24.29
C ASP A 69 -0.34 5.96 24.10
N GLY A 70 -1.50 5.37 23.70
CA GLY A 70 -2.73 6.10 23.43
C GLY A 70 -2.71 6.91 22.12
N ASP A 71 -1.77 6.60 21.22
CA ASP A 71 -1.63 7.28 19.93
C ASP A 71 -2.69 6.85 18.90
N LEU A 72 -3.36 5.72 19.13
CA LEU A 72 -4.35 5.14 18.22
C LEU A 72 -5.76 5.33 18.77
N ASP A 73 -6.68 5.74 17.90
CA ASP A 73 -8.11 5.68 18.22
C ASP A 73 -8.53 4.24 18.49
N GLU A 74 -9.25 3.99 19.59
CA GLU A 74 -9.59 2.65 20.06
C GLU A 74 -10.50 1.89 19.08
N ARG A 75 -11.44 2.59 18.45
CA ARG A 75 -12.32 1.99 17.43
C ARG A 75 -11.50 1.58 16.21
N PHE A 76 -10.63 2.48 15.73
CA PHE A 76 -9.75 2.21 14.60
C PHE A 76 -8.80 1.03 14.88
N TYR A 77 -8.20 0.99 16.08
CA TYR A 77 -7.35 -0.13 16.48
C TYR A 77 -8.10 -1.46 16.41
N ARG A 78 -9.26 -1.53 17.08
CA ARG A 78 -10.06 -2.75 17.14
C ARG A 78 -10.61 -3.21 15.80
N GLU A 79 -11.06 -2.28 14.94
CA GLU A 79 -11.70 -2.62 13.68
C GLU A 79 -10.73 -2.80 12.51
N ARG A 80 -9.55 -2.16 12.55
CA ARG A 80 -8.65 -2.09 11.40
C ARG A 80 -7.24 -2.61 11.66
N LEU A 81 -6.76 -2.63 12.89
CA LEU A 81 -5.40 -3.05 13.19
C LEU A 81 -5.35 -4.43 13.85
N SER A 82 -6.34 -4.82 14.63
CA SER A 82 -6.41 -6.13 15.28
C SER A 82 -6.58 -7.31 14.31
N ILE A 83 -6.94 -7.03 13.05
CA ILE A 83 -7.08 -8.05 12.00
C ILE A 83 -5.74 -8.53 11.44
N PHE A 84 -4.65 -7.80 11.69
CA PHE A 84 -3.33 -8.20 11.20
C PHE A 84 -2.82 -9.46 11.90
N ARG A 85 -2.12 -10.31 11.13
CA ARG A 85 -1.56 -11.57 11.60
C ARG A 85 -0.06 -11.55 11.45
N PHE A 86 0.65 -11.44 12.57
CA PHE A 86 2.13 -11.35 12.61
C PHE A 86 2.79 -12.73 12.70
N ARG A 87 2.25 -13.69 11.93
CA ARG A 87 2.80 -15.04 11.79
C ARG A 87 2.55 -15.56 10.37
N PRO A 88 3.38 -16.50 9.88
CA PRO A 88 3.10 -17.18 8.62
C PRO A 88 1.70 -17.79 8.59
N PRO A 89 1.06 -17.90 7.42
CA PRO A 89 -0.23 -18.52 7.27
C PRO A 89 -0.15 -20.05 7.43
N ASP A 90 -1.27 -20.67 7.73
CA ASP A 90 -1.32 -22.10 8.10
C ASP A 90 -0.99 -23.01 6.88
N ASP A 91 -1.14 -22.53 5.67
CA ASP A 91 -0.78 -23.22 4.40
C ASP A 91 0.68 -23.06 4.00
N LEU A 92 1.43 -22.14 4.65
CA LEU A 92 2.87 -21.94 4.47
C LEU A 92 3.57 -21.65 5.80
N PRO A 93 3.49 -22.56 6.81
CA PRO A 93 4.03 -22.31 8.15
C PRO A 93 5.55 -22.18 8.17
N GLU A 94 6.24 -22.75 7.19
CA GLU A 94 7.70 -22.71 7.01
C GLU A 94 8.19 -21.46 6.26
N ALA A 95 7.36 -20.47 6.04
CA ALA A 95 7.77 -19.22 5.40
C ALA A 95 8.99 -18.60 6.09
N LYS A 96 9.95 -18.15 5.28
CA LYS A 96 11.24 -17.60 5.71
C LYS A 96 11.41 -16.13 5.36
N SER A 97 10.65 -15.67 4.35
CA SER A 97 10.71 -14.30 3.86
C SER A 97 9.33 -13.70 3.58
N LEU A 98 9.34 -12.39 3.44
CA LEU A 98 8.25 -11.57 2.92
C LEU A 98 8.73 -10.88 1.65
N ILE A 99 7.97 -11.00 0.57
CA ILE A 99 8.16 -10.28 -0.67
C ILE A 99 7.19 -9.11 -0.66
N VAL A 100 7.72 -7.89 -0.44
CA VAL A 100 6.94 -6.65 -0.36
C VAL A 100 7.01 -5.95 -1.70
N ILE A 101 5.86 -5.59 -2.26
CA ILE A 101 5.76 -5.05 -3.62
C ILE A 101 4.95 -3.76 -3.61
N ALA A 102 5.43 -2.76 -4.36
CA ALA A 102 4.68 -1.59 -4.75
C ALA A 102 4.41 -1.67 -6.25
N VAL A 103 3.15 -1.75 -6.62
CA VAL A 103 2.70 -1.79 -8.03
C VAL A 103 2.16 -0.42 -8.40
N PRO A 104 2.72 0.25 -9.44
CA PRO A 104 2.21 1.54 -9.87
C PRO A 104 0.75 1.43 -10.33
N GLN A 105 -0.08 2.39 -9.94
CA GLN A 105 -1.51 2.40 -10.25
C GLN A 105 -1.97 3.80 -10.64
N PRO A 106 -2.82 3.91 -11.68
CA PRO A 106 -3.45 5.17 -12.06
C PRO A 106 -4.54 5.59 -11.07
N LEU A 107 -4.93 6.85 -11.15
CA LEU A 107 -6.22 7.30 -10.70
C LEU A 107 -7.25 6.92 -11.77
N VAL A 108 -8.37 6.30 -11.39
CA VAL A 108 -9.43 5.93 -12.33
C VAL A 108 -10.62 6.87 -12.21
N ARG A 109 -11.18 7.31 -13.33
CA ARG A 109 -12.41 8.10 -13.40
C ARG A 109 -13.54 7.26 -13.99
N ALA A 110 -14.41 6.75 -13.15
CA ALA A 110 -15.64 6.08 -13.57
C ALA A 110 -16.74 7.10 -13.84
N THR A 111 -17.59 6.84 -14.85
CA THR A 111 -18.71 7.69 -15.23
C THR A 111 -20.01 7.06 -14.78
N PHE A 112 -20.87 7.83 -14.13
CA PHE A 112 -22.22 7.43 -13.70
C PHE A 112 -23.25 8.34 -14.35
N VAL A 113 -24.25 7.76 -14.99
CA VAL A 113 -25.39 8.49 -15.55
C VAL A 113 -26.51 8.49 -14.51
N TRP A 114 -27.03 9.68 -14.17
CA TRP A 114 -28.14 9.84 -13.24
C TRP A 114 -28.95 11.10 -13.54
N ASN A 115 -30.28 10.97 -13.63
CA ASN A 115 -31.19 12.04 -14.03
C ASN A 115 -30.77 12.68 -15.37
N GLY A 116 -30.46 11.84 -16.36
CA GLY A 116 -30.02 12.25 -17.69
C GLY A 116 -28.66 12.98 -17.75
N ARG A 117 -27.86 12.95 -16.66
CA ARG A 117 -26.57 13.63 -16.59
C ARG A 117 -25.43 12.64 -16.31
N ALA A 118 -24.39 12.68 -17.13
CA ALA A 118 -23.16 11.93 -16.90
C ALA A 118 -22.27 12.68 -15.90
N ARG A 119 -21.81 11.99 -14.85
CA ARG A 119 -20.92 12.51 -13.82
C ARG A 119 -19.71 11.60 -13.66
N ARG A 120 -18.54 12.19 -13.45
CA ARG A 120 -17.30 11.44 -13.27
C ARG A 120 -16.85 11.50 -11.82
N TYR A 121 -16.58 10.31 -11.26
CA TYR A 121 -16.10 10.16 -9.89
C TYR A 121 -14.80 9.40 -9.86
N ILE A 122 -14.02 9.66 -8.82
CA ILE A 122 -12.66 9.14 -8.66
C ILE A 122 -12.69 7.83 -7.88
N VAL A 123 -11.91 6.85 -8.38
CA VAL A 123 -11.42 5.71 -7.61
C VAL A 123 -9.92 5.90 -7.42
N PRO A 124 -9.43 6.01 -6.16
CA PRO A 124 -8.02 6.22 -5.90
C PRO A 124 -7.14 5.02 -6.31
N PRO A 125 -5.84 5.24 -6.56
CA PRO A 125 -4.92 4.21 -7.07
C PRO A 125 -4.85 2.95 -6.21
N THR A 126 -5.02 3.07 -4.90
CA THR A 126 -4.84 1.95 -3.97
C THR A 126 -5.95 0.87 -4.05
N TYR A 127 -7.07 1.14 -4.73
CA TYR A 127 -8.23 0.22 -4.77
C TYR A 127 -8.26 -0.72 -5.98
N GLY A 128 -7.34 -0.61 -6.93
CA GLY A 128 -7.23 -1.54 -8.06
C GLY A 128 -6.91 -2.97 -7.61
N ALA A 129 -7.92 -3.83 -7.41
CA ALA A 129 -7.74 -5.17 -6.82
C ALA A 129 -7.15 -6.22 -7.79
N SER A 130 -7.37 -6.07 -9.10
CA SER A 130 -6.89 -7.02 -10.13
C SER A 130 -5.38 -7.24 -10.13
N VAL A 131 -4.62 -6.28 -9.65
CA VAL A 131 -3.15 -6.38 -9.57
C VAL A 131 -2.67 -7.37 -8.51
N ASN A 132 -3.48 -7.72 -7.51
CA ASN A 132 -3.11 -8.68 -6.47
C ASN A 132 -2.91 -10.07 -7.10
N THR A 133 -3.88 -10.55 -7.86
CA THR A 133 -3.82 -11.85 -8.55
C THR A 133 -2.67 -11.89 -9.56
N ASN A 134 -2.48 -10.82 -10.33
CA ASN A 134 -1.39 -10.75 -11.31
C ASN A 134 0.00 -10.83 -10.64
N ALA A 135 0.18 -10.20 -9.48
CA ALA A 135 1.44 -10.25 -8.74
C ALA A 135 1.68 -11.64 -8.13
N GLU A 136 0.67 -12.25 -7.56
CA GLU A 136 0.72 -13.61 -7.01
C GLU A 136 1.08 -14.62 -8.09
N ASP A 137 0.41 -14.59 -9.25
CA ASP A 137 0.70 -15.43 -10.41
C ASP A 137 2.14 -15.25 -10.92
N LEU A 138 2.62 -14.01 -10.98
CA LEU A 138 4.00 -13.72 -11.39
C LEU A 138 5.02 -14.31 -10.42
N LEU A 139 4.80 -14.19 -9.13
CA LEU A 139 5.67 -14.75 -8.10
C LEU A 139 5.65 -16.28 -8.16
N THR A 140 4.47 -16.89 -8.22
CA THR A 140 4.29 -18.34 -8.31
C THR A 140 5.03 -18.90 -9.51
N ARG A 141 4.80 -18.37 -10.72
CA ARG A 141 5.51 -18.79 -11.95
C ARG A 141 7.01 -18.56 -11.91
N THR A 142 7.48 -17.67 -11.04
CA THR A 142 8.91 -17.36 -10.90
C THR A 142 9.61 -18.32 -9.95
N LEU A 143 8.95 -18.73 -8.88
CA LEU A 143 9.53 -19.44 -7.74
C LEU A 143 9.21 -20.93 -7.71
N GLU A 144 8.00 -21.33 -8.16
CA GLU A 144 7.55 -22.73 -8.17
C GLU A 144 8.48 -23.67 -8.94
N PRO A 145 9.05 -23.30 -10.12
CA PRO A 145 10.00 -24.17 -10.84
C PRO A 145 11.26 -24.52 -10.04
N ASP A 146 11.62 -23.68 -9.07
CA ASP A 146 12.76 -23.85 -8.19
C ASP A 146 12.34 -24.42 -6.81
N GLY A 147 11.08 -24.87 -6.66
CA GLY A 147 10.53 -25.54 -5.49
C GLY A 147 10.08 -24.63 -4.36
N TYR A 148 9.95 -23.31 -4.60
CA TYR A 148 9.48 -22.35 -3.59
C TYR A 148 8.04 -21.93 -3.82
N ARG A 149 7.36 -21.66 -2.72
CA ARG A 149 5.94 -21.27 -2.69
C ARG A 149 5.76 -19.83 -2.20
N VAL A 150 4.60 -19.27 -2.52
CA VAL A 150 4.14 -17.97 -2.01
C VAL A 150 2.73 -18.08 -1.46
N ALA A 151 2.41 -17.22 -0.47
CA ALA A 151 1.07 -17.10 0.09
C ALA A 151 0.78 -15.62 0.42
N PRO A 152 -0.45 -15.14 0.27
CA PRO A 152 -0.81 -13.78 0.59
C PRO A 152 -0.66 -13.48 2.08
N SER A 153 -0.44 -12.19 2.42
CA SER A 153 -0.28 -11.74 3.80
C SER A 153 -1.40 -10.80 4.23
N ALA A 154 -1.74 -10.85 5.52
CA ALA A 154 -2.61 -9.87 6.19
C ALA A 154 -1.76 -9.02 7.16
N LEU A 155 -0.95 -8.11 6.62
CA LEU A 155 0.03 -7.31 7.35
C LEU A 155 -0.22 -5.80 7.18
N PRO A 156 0.26 -4.95 8.09
CA PRO A 156 0.19 -3.50 7.97
C PRO A 156 1.16 -3.00 6.87
N LEU A 157 0.74 -3.11 5.60
CA LEU A 157 1.57 -2.94 4.42
C LEU A 157 2.33 -1.61 4.36
N LYS A 158 1.73 -0.51 4.82
CA LYS A 158 2.43 0.80 4.87
C LYS A 158 3.61 0.77 5.84
N LEU A 159 3.40 0.23 7.04
CA LEU A 159 4.46 0.11 8.03
C LEU A 159 5.56 -0.84 7.56
N LEU A 160 5.18 -1.99 6.97
CA LEU A 160 6.12 -2.95 6.40
C LEU A 160 6.94 -2.31 5.26
N ALA A 161 6.31 -1.62 4.31
CA ALA A 161 7.02 -0.98 3.19
C ALA A 161 8.02 0.07 3.65
N VAL A 162 7.68 0.87 4.68
CA VAL A 162 8.60 1.89 5.21
C VAL A 162 9.75 1.26 6.00
N ARG A 163 9.48 0.29 6.85
CA ARG A 163 10.52 -0.38 7.63
C ARG A 163 11.51 -1.16 6.77
N THR A 164 11.06 -1.65 5.63
CA THR A 164 11.93 -2.36 4.67
C THR A 164 12.65 -1.42 3.69
N GLY A 165 12.49 -0.10 3.84
CA GLY A 165 13.10 0.89 2.94
C GLY A 165 12.55 0.87 1.52
N LEU A 166 11.37 0.28 1.29
CA LEU A 166 10.66 0.34 0.01
C LEU A 166 9.99 1.70 -0.18
N ALA A 167 9.52 2.31 0.91
CA ALA A 167 8.80 3.57 0.91
C ALA A 167 9.25 4.48 2.06
N ALA A 168 8.82 5.74 2.03
CA ALA A 168 8.91 6.67 3.15
C ALA A 168 7.52 7.26 3.45
N TYR A 169 7.26 7.62 4.71
CA TYR A 169 6.01 8.27 5.09
C TYR A 169 5.98 9.76 4.70
N GLY A 170 4.83 10.21 4.24
CA GLY A 170 4.48 11.62 4.28
C GLY A 170 3.83 12.01 5.62
N LYS A 171 3.74 13.33 5.92
CA LYS A 171 2.97 13.83 7.07
C LYS A 171 1.49 13.41 7.08
N ASN A 172 0.95 13.02 5.94
CA ASN A 172 -0.41 12.51 5.78
C ASN A 172 -0.54 11.01 6.05
N ASN A 173 0.47 10.37 6.66
CA ASN A 173 0.56 8.92 6.88
C ASN A 173 0.38 8.03 5.63
N ILE A 174 0.56 8.62 4.45
CA ILE A 174 0.62 7.87 3.19
C ILE A 174 2.06 7.47 2.91
N CYS A 175 2.27 6.29 2.33
CA CYS A 175 3.56 5.85 1.84
C CYS A 175 3.85 6.41 0.45
N TYR A 176 5.08 6.81 0.24
CA TYR A 176 5.60 7.32 -1.03
C TYR A 176 6.76 6.44 -1.48
N VAL A 177 6.65 5.89 -2.67
CA VAL A 177 7.69 5.10 -3.33
C VAL A 177 8.37 5.97 -4.38
N GLN A 178 9.69 5.86 -4.47
CA GLN A 178 10.47 6.67 -5.42
C GLN A 178 9.96 6.45 -6.85
N GLY A 179 9.71 7.53 -7.58
CA GLY A 179 9.18 7.50 -8.95
C GLY A 179 7.67 7.30 -9.07
N MET A 180 7.02 6.70 -8.06
CA MET A 180 5.57 6.45 -8.06
C MET A 180 4.78 7.45 -7.21
N GLY A 181 5.46 8.20 -6.32
CA GLY A 181 4.76 8.98 -5.31
C GLY A 181 3.88 8.07 -4.45
N SER A 182 2.60 8.44 -4.27
CA SER A 182 1.59 7.60 -3.60
C SER A 182 0.65 6.88 -4.58
N PHE A 183 0.97 6.86 -5.88
CA PHE A 183 0.17 6.25 -6.93
C PHE A 183 0.59 4.80 -7.15
N HIS A 184 0.36 4.00 -6.14
CA HIS A 184 0.68 2.58 -6.13
C HIS A 184 -0.25 1.79 -5.20
N ARG A 185 -0.30 0.49 -5.41
CA ARG A 185 -0.86 -0.47 -4.47
C ARG A 185 0.28 -1.24 -3.82
N LEU A 186 0.26 -1.32 -2.49
CA LEU A 186 1.19 -2.15 -1.71
C LEU A 186 0.62 -3.55 -1.56
N MET A 187 1.50 -4.53 -1.66
CA MET A 187 1.21 -5.94 -1.40
C MET A 187 2.37 -6.59 -0.67
N ALA A 188 2.10 -7.68 0.03
CA ALA A 188 3.14 -8.54 0.57
C ALA A 188 2.72 -10.00 0.49
N PHE A 189 3.69 -10.86 0.21
CA PHE A 189 3.50 -12.30 0.14
C PHE A 189 4.53 -12.98 1.02
N TYR A 190 4.10 -13.98 1.77
CA TYR A 190 5.02 -14.91 2.42
C TYR A 190 5.66 -15.80 1.38
N SER A 191 6.91 -16.22 1.62
CA SER A 191 7.58 -17.26 0.83
C SER A 191 8.51 -18.09 1.72
N ASP A 192 8.66 -19.37 1.39
CA ASP A 192 9.66 -20.28 1.97
C ASP A 192 11.07 -20.07 1.36
N LEU A 193 11.20 -19.20 0.32
CA LEU A 193 12.48 -18.71 -0.16
C LEU A 193 13.23 -18.02 1.00
N PRO A 194 14.43 -18.48 1.39
CA PRO A 194 15.19 -17.81 2.45
C PRO A 194 15.58 -16.38 2.08
N SER A 195 15.60 -15.49 3.06
CA SER A 195 16.21 -14.18 2.93
C SER A 195 16.91 -13.82 4.23
N ASP A 196 18.19 -13.43 4.10
CA ASP A 196 18.98 -12.89 5.19
C ASP A 196 18.89 -11.36 5.24
N GLU A 197 18.24 -10.74 4.24
CA GLU A 197 17.99 -9.30 4.24
C GLU A 197 17.07 -8.96 5.42
N TYR A 198 17.67 -8.37 6.44
CA TYR A 198 16.99 -7.84 7.61
C TYR A 198 17.25 -6.34 7.66
N SER A 199 16.44 -5.61 6.93
CA SER A 199 16.45 -4.16 7.00
C SER A 199 15.16 -3.74 7.70
N CYS A 200 15.22 -3.62 9.01
CA CYS A 200 14.16 -3.03 9.80
C CYS A 200 14.69 -1.75 10.44
N GLY A 201 14.76 -0.72 9.61
CA GLY A 201 15.11 0.63 10.07
C GLY A 201 13.92 1.30 10.77
N ASP A 202 14.21 2.37 11.50
CA ASP A 202 13.15 3.26 11.98
C ASP A 202 12.33 3.80 10.80
N PRO A 203 11.00 3.96 10.98
CA PRO A 203 10.16 4.52 9.96
C PRO A 203 10.66 5.90 9.51
N THR A 204 11.01 6.02 8.23
CA THR A 204 11.50 7.26 7.66
C THR A 204 10.38 8.14 7.15
N MET A 205 10.51 9.45 7.32
CA MET A 205 9.65 10.46 6.71
C MET A 205 10.37 11.10 5.52
N LEU A 206 9.64 11.41 4.48
CA LEU A 206 10.14 12.18 3.35
C LEU A 206 10.79 13.50 3.83
N GLU A 207 12.02 13.75 3.40
CA GLU A 207 12.78 14.95 3.77
C GLU A 207 12.01 16.25 3.45
N ARG A 208 11.35 16.29 2.31
CA ARG A 208 10.51 17.42 1.88
C ARG A 208 9.42 17.75 2.90
N CYS A 209 8.88 16.75 3.61
CA CYS A 209 7.81 16.95 4.59
C CYS A 209 8.22 17.83 5.77
N ARG A 210 9.51 17.95 6.07
CA ARG A 210 10.00 18.79 7.18
C ARG A 210 9.54 20.25 7.07
N LYS A 211 9.52 20.80 5.85
CA LYS A 211 9.17 22.20 5.56
C LYS A 211 7.85 22.35 4.81
N CYS A 212 7.11 21.26 4.57
CA CYS A 212 5.88 21.27 3.78
C CYS A 212 4.66 21.10 4.68
N SER A 213 3.59 21.84 4.38
CA SER A 213 2.29 21.75 5.05
C SER A 213 1.12 21.62 4.07
N ALA A 214 1.38 21.28 2.80
CA ALA A 214 0.34 21.25 1.76
C ALA A 214 -0.81 20.29 2.10
N CYS A 215 -0.50 19.06 2.53
CA CYS A 215 -1.50 18.06 2.90
C CYS A 215 -2.32 18.47 4.15
N ILE A 216 -1.68 19.12 5.13
CA ILE A 216 -2.37 19.65 6.33
C ILE A 216 -3.44 20.66 5.91
N LYS A 217 -3.06 21.64 5.08
CA LYS A 217 -3.97 22.69 4.59
C LYS A 217 -5.09 22.15 3.70
N ALA A 218 -4.84 21.06 2.98
CA ALA A 218 -5.81 20.46 2.08
C ALA A 218 -6.76 19.47 2.78
N CYS A 219 -6.44 19.03 3.99
CA CYS A 219 -7.27 18.09 4.74
C CYS A 219 -8.54 18.78 5.25
N ARG A 220 -9.69 18.49 4.61
CA ARG A 220 -10.96 19.11 4.92
C ARG A 220 -11.46 18.80 6.33
N THR A 221 -11.14 17.63 6.82
CA THR A 221 -11.56 17.13 8.14
C THR A 221 -10.55 17.43 9.25
N HIS A 222 -9.43 18.08 8.92
CA HIS A 222 -8.32 18.33 9.84
C HIS A 222 -7.81 17.07 10.56
N ALA A 223 -7.87 15.91 9.86
CA ALA A 223 -7.34 14.65 10.36
C ALA A 223 -5.81 14.63 10.43
N ILE A 224 -5.11 15.47 9.66
CA ILE A 224 -3.64 15.58 9.64
C ILE A 224 -3.23 16.70 10.58
N ASP A 225 -2.59 16.33 11.70
CA ASP A 225 -2.11 17.22 12.72
C ASP A 225 -0.63 17.58 12.45
N PRO A 226 -0.23 18.89 12.56
CA PRO A 226 1.17 19.30 12.40
C PRO A 226 2.09 18.76 13.49
N ASP A 227 1.56 18.55 14.71
CA ASP A 227 2.32 18.29 15.92
C ASP A 227 2.41 16.78 16.27
N ARG A 228 1.75 15.92 15.51
CA ARG A 228 1.83 14.47 15.68
C ARG A 228 2.11 13.75 14.37
N PHE A 229 2.81 12.60 14.46
CA PHE A 229 3.12 11.77 13.30
C PHE A 229 1.88 11.04 12.75
N LEU A 230 1.08 10.43 13.63
CA LEU A 230 -0.13 9.73 13.23
C LEU A 230 -1.28 10.71 12.99
N LEU A 231 -2.00 10.53 11.89
CA LEU A 231 -3.24 11.28 11.68
C LEU A 231 -4.34 10.82 12.65
N HIS A 232 -5.34 11.66 12.85
CA HIS A 232 -6.58 11.31 13.53
C HIS A 232 -7.42 10.43 12.59
N ALA A 233 -7.26 9.09 12.68
CA ALA A 233 -7.89 8.15 11.75
C ALA A 233 -9.41 8.27 11.76
N GLU A 234 -10.00 8.45 12.94
CA GLU A 234 -11.45 8.63 13.18
C GLU A 234 -12.04 9.87 12.50
N ARG A 235 -11.18 10.82 12.11
CA ARG A 235 -11.57 12.03 11.38
C ARG A 235 -11.25 11.94 9.88
N CYS A 236 -10.46 10.94 9.45
CA CYS A 236 -10.04 10.83 8.08
C CYS A 236 -11.20 10.46 7.15
N LEU A 237 -11.44 11.26 6.11
CA LEU A 237 -12.53 11.00 5.15
C LEU A 237 -12.36 9.63 4.45
N THR A 238 -11.14 9.12 4.30
CA THR A 238 -10.91 7.75 3.82
C THR A 238 -11.53 6.73 4.76
N PHE A 239 -11.26 6.83 6.07
CA PHE A 239 -11.83 5.92 7.06
C PHE A 239 -13.36 6.01 7.06
N LEU A 240 -13.91 7.22 7.04
CA LEU A 240 -15.37 7.44 7.01
C LEU A 240 -16.03 6.90 5.73
N ASN A 241 -15.36 6.98 4.58
CA ASN A 241 -15.87 6.43 3.31
C ASN A 241 -15.79 4.90 3.24
N GLU A 242 -14.93 4.28 4.04
CA GLU A 242 -14.78 2.83 4.16
C GLU A 242 -15.56 2.21 5.32
N ASP A 243 -16.14 3.04 6.18
CA ASP A 243 -16.96 2.62 7.31
C ASP A 243 -18.42 2.47 6.86
N THR A 244 -19.13 1.47 7.38
CA THR A 244 -20.54 1.21 7.08
C THR A 244 -21.51 2.12 7.85
N ALA A 245 -21.05 2.78 8.90
CA ALA A 245 -21.87 3.74 9.65
C ALA A 245 -22.25 4.97 8.81
N SER A 246 -23.33 5.63 9.19
CA SER A 246 -23.70 6.93 8.60
C SER A 246 -22.58 7.95 8.78
N PHE A 247 -22.47 8.90 7.84
CA PHE A 247 -21.53 10.00 8.01
C PHE A 247 -21.89 10.82 9.25
N PRO A 248 -20.91 11.18 10.07
CA PRO A 248 -21.15 12.11 11.18
C PRO A 248 -21.67 13.47 10.69
N ASP A 249 -22.55 14.12 11.48
CA ASP A 249 -23.17 15.39 11.12
C ASP A 249 -22.18 16.54 10.84
N TRP A 250 -20.96 16.44 11.36
CA TRP A 250 -19.89 17.43 11.13
C TRP A 250 -19.21 17.27 9.76
N VAL A 251 -19.46 16.17 9.03
CA VAL A 251 -18.91 15.95 7.68
C VAL A 251 -19.72 16.73 6.66
N ASP A 252 -19.14 17.78 6.11
CA ASP A 252 -19.79 18.52 5.02
C ASP A 252 -19.82 17.62 3.78
N PRO A 253 -21.01 17.36 3.21
CA PRO A 253 -21.13 16.56 2.00
C PRO A 253 -20.24 17.03 0.85
N SER A 254 -19.96 18.33 0.72
CA SER A 254 -19.11 18.90 -0.34
C SER A 254 -17.65 18.44 -0.28
N TRP A 255 -17.22 17.80 0.79
CA TRP A 255 -15.87 17.23 0.90
C TRP A 255 -15.71 15.91 0.17
N HIS A 256 -16.82 15.23 -0.16
CA HIS A 256 -16.77 13.99 -0.93
C HIS A 256 -16.41 14.24 -2.40
N HIS A 257 -15.49 13.45 -2.95
CA HIS A 257 -15.04 13.56 -4.34
C HIS A 257 -14.58 12.21 -4.92
N CYS A 258 -14.45 11.18 -4.07
CA CYS A 258 -14.12 9.81 -4.44
C CYS A 258 -15.29 8.88 -4.12
N LEU A 259 -15.46 7.82 -4.91
CA LEU A 259 -16.44 6.75 -4.64
C LEU A 259 -16.10 5.99 -3.36
N ILE A 260 -14.81 5.85 -3.10
CA ILE A 260 -14.24 5.26 -1.89
C ILE A 260 -12.94 6.01 -1.57
N GLY A 261 -12.53 6.03 -0.29
CA GLY A 261 -11.30 6.71 0.09
C GLY A 261 -11.35 8.23 -0.05
N CYS A 262 -10.19 8.88 -0.16
CA CYS A 262 -10.03 10.32 -0.30
C CYS A 262 -8.68 10.66 -0.94
N MET A 263 -8.63 11.68 -1.78
CA MET A 263 -7.41 12.11 -2.49
C MET A 263 -6.94 13.54 -2.15
N HIS A 264 -7.65 14.29 -1.27
CA HIS A 264 -7.31 15.70 -1.01
C HIS A 264 -5.85 15.94 -0.64
N CYS A 265 -5.31 15.15 0.30
CA CYS A 265 -3.94 15.29 0.74
C CYS A 265 -2.91 14.74 -0.27
N GLN A 266 -3.32 13.83 -1.15
CA GLN A 266 -2.44 13.20 -2.14
C GLN A 266 -2.36 14.02 -3.43
N THR A 267 -3.46 14.62 -3.89
CA THR A 267 -3.49 15.43 -5.11
C THR A 267 -2.67 16.70 -5.01
N ILE A 268 -2.60 17.31 -3.82
CA ILE A 268 -1.81 18.53 -3.57
C ILE A 268 -0.33 18.26 -3.26
N CYS A 269 0.03 16.98 -3.00
CA CYS A 269 1.37 16.65 -2.55
C CYS A 269 2.40 16.86 -3.67
N PRO A 270 3.50 17.61 -3.41
CA PRO A 270 4.55 17.81 -4.40
C PRO A 270 5.23 16.52 -4.89
N GLU A 271 5.24 15.47 -4.07
CA GLU A 271 5.76 14.15 -4.46
C GLU A 271 4.89 13.46 -5.54
N ASN A 272 3.65 13.89 -5.68
CA ASN A 272 2.71 13.39 -6.67
C ASN A 272 2.60 14.28 -7.91
N LYS A 273 3.44 15.31 -8.06
CA LYS A 273 3.36 16.25 -9.18
C LYS A 273 3.34 15.58 -10.56
N GLY A 274 4.08 14.50 -10.73
CA GLY A 274 4.06 13.69 -11.95
C GLY A 274 2.90 12.69 -11.97
N PRO A 275 2.84 11.77 -11.00
CA PRO A 275 1.83 10.71 -10.96
C PRO A 275 0.37 11.19 -10.95
N VAL A 276 0.07 12.37 -10.39
CA VAL A 276 -1.31 12.91 -10.32
C VAL A 276 -1.97 13.10 -11.69
N HIS A 277 -1.18 13.17 -12.74
CA HIS A 277 -1.65 13.29 -14.12
C HIS A 277 -1.91 11.94 -14.79
N TRP A 278 -1.51 10.85 -14.16
CA TRP A 278 -1.81 9.51 -14.66
C TRP A 278 -3.24 9.13 -14.27
N VAL A 279 -4.14 9.42 -15.19
CA VAL A 279 -5.58 9.22 -15.03
C VAL A 279 -6.08 8.35 -16.17
N GLU A 280 -6.73 7.25 -15.81
CA GLU A 280 -7.37 6.36 -16.76
C GLU A 280 -8.90 6.51 -16.73
N ALA A 281 -9.51 6.30 -17.90
CA ALA A 281 -10.96 6.24 -18.02
C ALA A 281 -11.44 4.89 -17.52
N GLY A 282 -12.27 4.91 -16.49
CA GLY A 282 -12.99 3.74 -16.01
C GLY A 282 -14.28 3.47 -16.79
N PRO A 283 -15.01 2.42 -16.41
CA PRO A 283 -16.29 2.07 -17.04
C PRO A 283 -17.33 3.18 -16.88
N THR A 284 -18.30 3.15 -17.79
CA THR A 284 -19.52 3.97 -17.71
C THR A 284 -20.65 3.10 -17.18
N PHE A 285 -21.32 3.58 -16.14
CA PHE A 285 -22.52 3.02 -15.57
C PHE A 285 -23.73 3.75 -16.16
N SER A 286 -24.68 3.02 -16.72
CA SER A 286 -25.94 3.55 -17.23
C SER A 286 -26.80 4.13 -16.10
N GLU A 287 -27.89 4.78 -16.43
CA GLU A 287 -28.85 5.26 -15.43
C GLU A 287 -29.50 4.12 -14.66
N GLU A 288 -29.82 3.01 -15.34
CA GLU A 288 -30.35 1.80 -14.73
C GLU A 288 -29.34 1.15 -13.78
N GLU A 289 -28.09 0.96 -14.22
CA GLU A 289 -27.01 0.42 -13.39
C GLU A 289 -26.72 1.32 -12.19
N THR A 290 -26.75 2.64 -12.37
CA THR A 290 -26.58 3.60 -11.27
C THR A 290 -27.72 3.48 -10.27
N GLY A 291 -28.96 3.30 -10.75
CA GLY A 291 -30.15 3.04 -9.92
C GLY A 291 -29.98 1.78 -9.07
N MET A 292 -29.59 0.65 -9.69
CA MET A 292 -29.34 -0.61 -8.98
C MET A 292 -28.30 -0.46 -7.86
N LEU A 293 -27.25 0.33 -8.08
CA LEU A 293 -26.25 0.62 -7.05
C LEU A 293 -26.80 1.51 -5.92
N LEU A 294 -27.70 2.44 -6.25
CA LEU A 294 -28.35 3.27 -5.25
C LEU A 294 -29.41 2.49 -4.44
N ASP A 295 -29.98 1.43 -5.00
CA ASP A 295 -30.94 0.55 -4.31
C ASP A 295 -30.29 -0.45 -3.37
N ASP A 296 -28.95 -0.40 -3.22
CA ASP A 296 -28.15 -1.22 -2.27
C ASP A 296 -28.31 -2.73 -2.50
N LEU A 297 -28.33 -3.15 -3.77
CA LEU A 297 -28.46 -4.55 -4.11
C LEU A 297 -27.13 -5.30 -3.85
N PRO A 298 -27.18 -6.52 -3.27
CA PRO A 298 -25.99 -7.32 -3.05
C PRO A 298 -25.41 -7.83 -4.38
N LEU A 299 -24.12 -8.10 -4.41
CA LEU A 299 -23.36 -8.45 -5.63
C LEU A 299 -23.98 -9.60 -6.44
N TRP A 300 -24.56 -10.60 -5.77
CA TRP A 300 -25.16 -11.78 -6.41
C TRP A 300 -26.52 -11.49 -7.10
N GLN A 301 -27.13 -10.30 -6.86
CA GLN A 301 -28.32 -9.84 -7.54
C GLN A 301 -28.03 -8.88 -8.70
N LEU A 302 -26.77 -8.44 -8.82
CA LEU A 302 -26.38 -7.53 -9.90
C LEU A 302 -26.16 -8.31 -11.20
N PRO A 303 -26.52 -7.74 -12.37
CA PRO A 303 -26.18 -8.30 -13.67
C PRO A 303 -24.66 -8.51 -13.81
N ASP A 304 -24.24 -9.54 -14.55
CA ASP A 304 -22.83 -9.90 -14.73
C ASP A 304 -21.99 -8.74 -15.27
N ASP A 305 -22.51 -7.96 -16.21
CA ASP A 305 -21.83 -6.78 -16.77
C ASP A 305 -21.58 -5.72 -15.70
N LEU A 306 -22.55 -5.45 -14.84
CA LEU A 306 -22.40 -4.50 -13.74
C LEU A 306 -21.42 -5.01 -12.69
N ALA A 307 -21.51 -6.29 -12.32
CA ALA A 307 -20.55 -6.93 -11.41
C ALA A 307 -19.13 -6.91 -12.00
N GLY A 308 -18.98 -7.11 -13.31
CA GLY A 308 -17.72 -7.00 -14.03
C GLY A 308 -17.10 -5.59 -13.96
N LYS A 309 -17.92 -4.54 -14.17
CA LYS A 309 -17.48 -3.13 -14.02
C LYS A 309 -16.99 -2.83 -12.61
N LEU A 310 -17.71 -3.31 -11.59
CA LEU A 310 -17.31 -3.13 -10.19
C LEU A 310 -16.01 -3.86 -9.84
N LYS A 311 -15.84 -5.08 -10.33
CA LYS A 311 -14.60 -5.86 -10.18
C LYS A 311 -13.41 -5.15 -10.82
N THR A 312 -13.57 -4.59 -12.02
CA THR A 312 -12.52 -3.82 -12.70
C THR A 312 -12.04 -2.62 -11.86
N LEU A 313 -12.93 -2.00 -11.11
CA LEU A 313 -12.63 -0.88 -10.23
C LEU A 313 -12.21 -1.28 -8.81
N GLY A 314 -12.28 -2.57 -8.45
CA GLY A 314 -12.09 -3.04 -7.08
C GLY A 314 -13.23 -2.66 -6.12
N LEU A 315 -14.34 -2.13 -6.65
CA LEU A 315 -15.47 -1.65 -5.84
C LEU A 315 -16.41 -2.78 -5.38
N HIS A 316 -16.28 -3.98 -5.92
CA HIS A 316 -17.06 -5.15 -5.49
C HIS A 316 -16.77 -5.56 -4.03
N GLU A 317 -15.62 -5.19 -3.49
CA GLU A 317 -15.25 -5.39 -2.08
C GLU A 317 -15.80 -4.31 -1.14
N SER A 318 -16.47 -3.30 -1.69
CA SER A 318 -16.94 -2.12 -0.95
C SER A 318 -18.40 -1.80 -1.24
N LEU A 319 -19.20 -2.81 -1.63
CA LEU A 319 -20.61 -2.64 -1.94
C LEU A 319 -21.46 -2.21 -0.75
N ASP A 320 -21.03 -2.54 0.45
CA ASP A 320 -21.64 -2.14 1.72
C ASP A 320 -21.59 -0.63 2.00
N VAL A 321 -20.65 0.08 1.37
CA VAL A 321 -20.50 1.54 1.53
C VAL A 321 -20.75 2.33 0.24
N LEU A 322 -20.67 1.67 -0.92
CA LEU A 322 -20.75 2.32 -2.22
C LEU A 322 -22.09 3.08 -2.45
N PRO A 323 -23.28 2.52 -2.13
CA PRO A 323 -24.56 3.22 -2.31
C PRO A 323 -24.62 4.52 -1.55
N ARG A 324 -24.20 4.52 -0.28
CA ARG A 324 -24.15 5.72 0.57
C ARG A 324 -23.18 6.77 0.01
N ASN A 325 -21.98 6.36 -0.38
CA ASN A 325 -20.97 7.25 -0.92
C ASN A 325 -21.40 7.84 -2.27
N LEU A 326 -22.04 7.03 -3.11
CA LEU A 326 -22.58 7.46 -4.41
C LEU A 326 -23.72 8.48 -4.24
N ARG A 327 -24.65 8.26 -3.29
CA ARG A 327 -25.70 9.24 -2.94
C ARG A 327 -25.08 10.59 -2.55
N ALA A 328 -24.10 10.59 -1.63
CA ALA A 328 -23.41 11.81 -1.21
C ALA A 328 -22.78 12.58 -2.40
N LEU A 329 -22.22 11.88 -3.38
CA LEU A 329 -21.63 12.49 -4.57
C LEU A 329 -22.66 13.00 -5.60
N ILE A 330 -23.80 12.32 -5.72
CA ILE A 330 -24.87 12.68 -6.67
C ILE A 330 -25.65 13.88 -6.15
N ASP A 331 -26.05 13.89 -4.89
CA ASP A 331 -26.90 14.91 -4.27
C ASP A 331 -26.23 16.28 -4.22
N LEU A 332 -24.90 16.31 -4.02
CA LEU A 332 -24.11 17.54 -4.03
C LEU A 332 -24.22 18.37 -5.31
N ARG A 333 -24.45 17.73 -6.44
CA ARG A 333 -24.50 18.39 -7.75
C ARG A 333 -25.93 18.59 -8.26
N GLY A 334 -26.93 18.12 -7.50
CA GLY A 334 -28.36 18.35 -7.75
C GLY A 334 -28.87 19.68 -7.18
N SER A 335 -28.28 20.16 -6.10
CA SER A 335 -28.54 21.47 -5.52
C SER A 335 -27.69 22.54 -6.21
N SER A 336 -28.18 23.08 -7.34
CA SER A 336 -27.76 24.42 -7.79
C SER A 336 -28.00 25.39 -6.63
N PRO A 337 -27.08 26.33 -6.34
CA PRO A 337 -27.39 27.39 -5.40
C PRO A 337 -28.46 28.29 -6.05
N SER A 338 -29.75 27.96 -5.81
CA SER A 338 -30.77 28.95 -5.98
C SER A 338 -30.58 29.98 -4.87
N ALA A 339 -30.09 31.16 -5.26
CA ALA A 339 -30.31 32.45 -4.66
C ALA A 339 -30.62 32.42 -3.14
N ARG A 340 -29.61 32.65 -2.30
CA ARG A 340 -29.86 33.40 -1.08
C ARG A 340 -29.51 34.86 -1.36
N VAL A 341 -30.60 35.62 -1.50
CA VAL A 341 -30.61 37.08 -1.45
C VAL A 341 -30.16 37.51 -0.04
#